data_e9757d29077cdc61de397cacffa13c25
#
_entry.id   e9757d29077cdc61de397cacffa13c25
#
_cell.length_a   1.000
_cell.length_b   1.000
_cell.length_c   1.000
_cell.angle_alpha   90.00
_cell.angle_beta   90.00
_cell.angle_gamma   90.00
#
_symmetry.space_group_name_H-M   'P 1'
#
loop_
_entity.id
_entity.type
_entity.pdbx_description
1 polymer ?
#
loop_
_entity_poly.entity_id
_entity_poly.type
_entity_poly.pdbx_seq_one_letter_code
_entity_poly.pdbx_strand_id
1 'polypeptide(L)'
;ERYLLNEVNTKIRLIRSRDNFCLMSTGQFKVKIMAASLLVRKVKVSPSVFLAHAKTLEKSLAKYPVRRVVCKTFTIPNGHLDATNEKLFTGQLPRRIVIGMVDNEAFNGAFGHNPFNFKHFSLNEIALYLDGQPHGIKPLAMNFAAHQFIHAYQGLFTGTGKENRDEGNCISRTDFENGYALYAFDLSPDLGEDDHFNLTRQGGVRVDLKFTDALPNTVTVIAYAEFENVIEIDRNRNVVFDFGL
;
A
#
# COMPACT_ATOMS: atom_id res chain seq x y z
N GLU A 1 3.27 -21.95 -8.45
CA GLU A 1 3.91 -20.86 -9.21
C GLU A 1 3.28 -20.76 -10.62
N ARG A 2 2.98 -19.53 -11.08
CA ARG A 2 2.45 -19.26 -12.42
C ARG A 2 3.48 -18.48 -13.20
N TYR A 3 4.03 -19.08 -14.24
CA TYR A 3 4.98 -18.41 -15.13
C TYR A 3 4.24 -17.60 -16.18
N LEU A 4 4.75 -16.42 -16.50
CA LEU A 4 4.24 -15.61 -17.60
C LEU A 4 4.46 -16.35 -18.94
N LEU A 5 3.45 -16.33 -19.80
CA LEU A 5 3.56 -16.90 -21.13
C LEU A 5 4.68 -16.22 -21.94
N ASN A 6 5.31 -17.01 -22.83
CA ASN A 6 6.29 -16.44 -23.77
C ASN A 6 5.63 -15.44 -24.73
N GLU A 7 6.46 -14.57 -25.33
CA GLU A 7 6.05 -13.54 -26.30
C GLU A 7 5.15 -12.43 -25.74
N VAL A 8 4.90 -12.43 -24.42
CA VAL A 8 4.22 -11.30 -23.77
C VAL A 8 5.22 -10.16 -23.56
N ASN A 9 4.90 -9.01 -24.13
CA ASN A 9 5.75 -7.83 -24.01
C ASN A 9 5.69 -7.26 -22.61
N THR A 10 6.82 -7.28 -21.91
CA THR A 10 6.93 -6.81 -20.53
C THR A 10 7.87 -5.60 -20.47
N LYS A 11 7.38 -4.51 -19.91
CA LYS A 11 8.17 -3.29 -19.69
C LYS A 11 8.27 -2.99 -18.20
N ILE A 12 9.49 -2.90 -17.71
CA ILE A 12 9.77 -2.48 -16.33
C ILE A 12 10.31 -1.05 -16.36
N ARG A 13 9.69 -0.19 -15.57
CA ARG A 13 10.11 1.21 -15.42
C ARG A 13 10.46 1.48 -13.97
N LEU A 14 11.71 1.87 -13.70
CA LEU A 14 12.18 2.31 -12.40
C LEU A 14 12.31 3.83 -12.42
N ILE A 15 11.67 4.50 -11.47
CA ILE A 15 11.72 5.96 -11.32
C ILE A 15 12.39 6.23 -9.99
N ARG A 16 13.57 6.85 -10.03
CA ARG A 16 14.31 7.22 -8.82
C ARG A 16 13.75 8.52 -8.24
N SER A 17 13.64 8.57 -6.93
CA SER A 17 13.36 9.81 -6.18
C SER A 17 14.54 10.78 -6.26
N ARG A 18 14.32 12.02 -5.83
CA ARG A 18 15.36 13.06 -5.78
C ARG A 18 16.46 12.71 -4.78
N ASP A 19 17.64 13.30 -4.97
CA ASP A 19 18.79 12.99 -4.09
C ASP A 19 18.53 13.35 -2.62
N ASN A 20 17.91 14.49 -2.37
CA ASN A 20 17.55 14.93 -1.02
C ASN A 20 16.47 14.08 -0.33
N PHE A 21 15.76 13.23 -1.07
CA PHE A 21 14.86 12.22 -0.51
C PHE A 21 15.60 10.90 -0.22
N CYS A 22 16.56 10.53 -1.09
CA CYS A 22 17.27 9.26 -1.01
C CYS A 22 18.43 9.28 -0.01
N LEU A 23 18.89 10.45 0.40
CA LEU A 23 20.09 10.62 1.21
C LEU A 23 19.79 11.44 2.47
N MET A 24 20.24 10.94 3.61
CA MET A 24 20.33 11.71 4.85
C MET A 24 21.78 12.15 5.03
N SER A 25 22.01 13.47 4.99
CA SER A 25 23.36 14.04 5.05
C SER A 25 23.36 15.50 5.48
N THR A 26 24.49 15.96 5.97
CA THR A 26 24.75 17.39 6.24
C THR A 26 25.28 18.14 5.02
N GLY A 27 25.62 17.41 3.93
CA GLY A 27 26.16 17.99 2.69
C GLY A 27 25.29 17.65 1.47
N GLN A 28 25.54 18.36 0.37
CA GLN A 28 24.85 18.09 -0.90
C GLN A 28 25.55 16.95 -1.65
N PHE A 29 25.09 15.73 -1.42
CA PHE A 29 25.55 14.56 -2.13
C PHE A 29 24.55 14.14 -3.23
N LYS A 30 25.01 13.31 -4.18
CA LYS A 30 24.20 12.79 -5.27
C LYS A 30 24.33 11.27 -5.35
N VAL A 31 23.22 10.61 -5.63
CA VAL A 31 23.19 9.16 -5.93
C VAL A 31 23.32 8.97 -7.42
N LYS A 32 24.32 8.19 -7.85
CA LYS A 32 24.50 7.81 -9.26
C LYS A 32 24.35 6.30 -9.40
N ILE A 33 23.37 5.86 -10.19
CA ILE A 33 23.24 4.43 -10.54
C ILE A 33 24.28 4.11 -11.61
N MET A 34 25.22 3.27 -11.29
CA MET A 34 26.30 2.89 -12.22
C MET A 34 25.91 1.72 -13.11
N ALA A 35 25.08 0.79 -12.60
CA ALA A 35 24.57 -0.36 -13.34
C ALA A 35 23.24 -0.79 -12.76
N ALA A 36 22.37 -1.34 -13.60
CA ALA A 36 21.16 -2.02 -13.19
C ALA A 36 20.97 -3.26 -14.07
N SER A 37 20.67 -4.40 -13.44
CA SER A 37 20.45 -5.66 -14.14
C SER A 37 19.17 -6.30 -13.62
N LEU A 38 18.43 -6.94 -14.51
CA LEU A 38 17.24 -7.72 -14.17
C LEU A 38 17.54 -9.21 -14.40
N LEU A 39 17.53 -9.99 -13.32
CA LEU A 39 17.65 -11.44 -13.39
C LEU A 39 16.27 -12.07 -13.53
N VAL A 40 16.00 -12.71 -14.66
CA VAL A 40 14.71 -13.33 -14.95
C VAL A 40 14.84 -14.83 -14.94
N ARG A 41 14.05 -15.52 -14.12
CA ARG A 41 13.95 -16.98 -14.12
C ARG A 41 13.12 -17.43 -15.33
N LYS A 42 13.72 -18.21 -16.21
CA LYS A 42 13.06 -18.76 -17.41
C LYS A 42 12.94 -20.27 -17.29
N VAL A 43 11.80 -20.80 -17.76
CA VAL A 43 11.56 -22.25 -17.84
C VAL A 43 11.42 -22.64 -19.30
N LYS A 44 12.15 -23.66 -19.72
CA LYS A 44 11.99 -24.27 -21.04
C LYS A 44 10.96 -25.40 -20.94
N VAL A 45 9.83 -25.23 -21.59
CA VAL A 45 8.76 -26.23 -21.62
C VAL A 45 8.91 -27.18 -22.82
N SER A 46 8.37 -28.41 -22.72
CA SER A 46 8.35 -29.34 -23.83
C SER A 46 7.41 -28.87 -24.97
N PRO A 47 7.65 -29.29 -26.22
CA PRO A 47 6.78 -28.93 -27.34
C PRO A 47 5.31 -29.34 -27.15
N SER A 48 5.06 -30.46 -26.48
CA SER A 48 3.69 -30.94 -26.19
C SER A 48 2.94 -29.98 -25.25
N VAL A 49 3.61 -29.45 -24.23
CA VAL A 49 3.05 -28.44 -23.29
C VAL A 49 2.77 -27.13 -24.04
N PHE A 50 3.69 -26.74 -24.91
CA PHE A 50 3.51 -25.54 -25.75
C PHE A 50 2.25 -25.65 -26.64
N LEU A 51 2.06 -26.78 -27.32
CA LEU A 51 0.88 -27.03 -28.13
C LEU A 51 -0.40 -27.09 -27.30
N ALA A 52 -0.35 -27.68 -26.11
CA ALA A 52 -1.50 -27.71 -25.19
C ALA A 52 -1.90 -26.29 -24.73
N HIS A 53 -0.93 -25.44 -24.42
CA HIS A 53 -1.20 -24.03 -24.10
C HIS A 53 -1.83 -23.30 -25.29
N ALA A 54 -1.33 -23.49 -26.51
CA ALA A 54 -1.90 -22.86 -27.69
C ALA A 54 -3.38 -23.26 -27.91
N LYS A 55 -3.68 -24.55 -27.81
CA LYS A 55 -5.07 -25.04 -27.91
C LYS A 55 -5.98 -24.51 -26.80
N THR A 56 -5.46 -24.38 -25.61
CA THR A 56 -6.24 -23.82 -24.49
C THR A 56 -6.54 -22.35 -24.71
N LEU A 57 -5.56 -21.58 -25.20
CA LEU A 57 -5.72 -20.15 -25.48
C LEU A 57 -6.67 -19.84 -26.67
N GLU A 58 -6.96 -20.84 -27.54
CA GLU A 58 -8.01 -20.68 -28.53
C GLU A 58 -9.43 -20.63 -27.94
N LYS A 59 -9.59 -21.24 -26.74
CA LYS A 59 -10.90 -21.39 -26.08
C LYS A 59 -11.06 -20.50 -24.86
N SER A 60 -9.97 -20.12 -24.21
CA SER A 60 -10.00 -19.35 -22.96
C SER A 60 -8.80 -18.43 -22.83
N LEU A 61 -8.97 -17.36 -22.07
CA LEU A 61 -7.89 -16.43 -21.74
C LEU A 61 -7.02 -17.02 -20.61
N ALA A 62 -5.72 -16.75 -20.64
CA ALA A 62 -4.84 -17.05 -19.54
C ALA A 62 -5.00 -15.95 -18.47
N LYS A 63 -5.35 -16.34 -17.23
CA LYS A 63 -5.62 -15.43 -16.13
C LYS A 63 -4.47 -15.39 -15.13
N TYR A 64 -3.97 -14.20 -14.90
CA TYR A 64 -2.92 -13.92 -13.93
C TYR A 64 -3.46 -13.00 -12.83
N PRO A 65 -3.74 -13.58 -11.65
CA PRO A 65 -4.05 -12.77 -10.49
C PRO A 65 -2.83 -11.94 -10.10
N VAL A 66 -3.03 -10.64 -9.94
CA VAL A 66 -2.00 -9.68 -9.57
C VAL A 66 -2.49 -8.76 -8.46
N ARG A 67 -1.59 -8.31 -7.61
CA ARG A 67 -1.85 -7.25 -6.65
C ARG A 67 -1.28 -5.94 -7.19
N ARG A 68 -2.14 -4.95 -7.30
CA ARG A 68 -1.78 -3.60 -7.71
C ARG A 68 -1.72 -2.70 -6.50
N VAL A 69 -0.68 -1.89 -6.42
CA VAL A 69 -0.50 -0.92 -5.34
C VAL A 69 -0.70 0.49 -5.87
N VAL A 70 -1.41 1.30 -5.11
CA VAL A 70 -1.57 2.73 -5.35
C VAL A 70 -1.24 3.48 -4.06
N CYS A 71 -0.34 4.45 -4.15
CA CYS A 71 -0.08 5.40 -3.07
C CYS A 71 -0.74 6.73 -3.40
N LYS A 72 -1.56 7.23 -2.49
CA LYS A 72 -2.11 8.59 -2.52
C LYS A 72 -1.62 9.37 -1.33
N THR A 73 -1.46 10.67 -1.51
CA THR A 73 -1.02 11.56 -0.45
C THR A 73 -1.91 12.80 -0.40
N PHE A 74 -2.09 13.33 0.80
CA PHE A 74 -2.68 14.64 1.02
C PHE A 74 -1.99 15.31 2.21
N THR A 75 -2.07 16.62 2.28
CA THR A 75 -1.39 17.43 3.30
C THR A 75 -2.41 18.03 4.26
N ILE A 76 -2.06 18.07 5.53
CA ILE A 76 -2.79 18.74 6.59
C ILE A 76 -1.93 19.94 7.02
N PRO A 77 -2.43 21.17 6.93
CA PRO A 77 -1.68 22.34 7.39
C PRO A 77 -1.41 22.31 8.89
N ASN A 78 -0.38 23.04 9.33
CA ASN A 78 -0.14 23.24 10.75
C ASN A 78 -1.33 23.92 11.45
N GLY A 79 -1.48 23.70 12.74
CA GLY A 79 -2.53 24.27 13.56
C GLY A 79 -3.89 23.55 13.49
N HIS A 80 -4.05 22.55 12.62
CA HIS A 80 -5.29 21.76 12.53
C HIS A 80 -5.35 20.70 13.63
N LEU A 81 -6.56 20.46 14.14
CA LEU A 81 -6.90 19.41 15.12
C LEU A 81 -7.58 18.20 14.48
N ASP A 82 -8.01 18.34 13.25
CA ASP A 82 -8.68 17.28 12.49
C ASP A 82 -8.42 17.42 11.00
N ALA A 83 -8.65 16.34 10.29
CA ALA A 83 -8.62 16.32 8.83
C ALA A 83 -9.53 15.23 8.29
N THR A 84 -10.25 15.54 7.22
CA THR A 84 -11.09 14.59 6.50
C THR A 84 -10.70 14.58 5.03
N ASN A 85 -10.55 13.38 4.46
CA ASN A 85 -10.43 13.20 3.02
C ASN A 85 -11.60 12.34 2.53
N GLU A 86 -12.60 13.02 1.93
CA GLU A 86 -13.87 12.42 1.47
C GLU A 86 -13.70 11.43 0.31
N LYS A 87 -12.63 11.58 -0.48
CA LYS A 87 -12.40 10.82 -1.72
C LYS A 87 -10.97 10.29 -1.77
N LEU A 88 -10.55 9.62 -0.69
CA LEU A 88 -9.21 9.03 -0.64
C LEU A 88 -9.01 8.03 -1.78
N PHE A 89 -9.95 7.10 -1.94
CA PHE A 89 -10.03 6.21 -3.10
C PHE A 89 -11.47 6.16 -3.61
N THR A 90 -11.63 6.12 -4.94
CA THR A 90 -12.92 6.04 -5.63
C THR A 90 -12.85 5.00 -6.74
N GLY A 91 -13.94 4.34 -7.04
CA GLY A 91 -14.02 3.24 -8.00
C GLY A 91 -13.84 1.89 -7.31
N GLN A 92 -12.86 1.10 -7.69
CA GLN A 92 -12.59 -0.18 -7.03
C GLN A 92 -12.16 0.04 -5.58
N LEU A 93 -12.80 -0.65 -4.64
CA LEU A 93 -12.36 -0.65 -3.24
C LEU A 93 -11.07 -1.46 -3.09
N PRO A 94 -10.08 -0.96 -2.34
CA PRO A 94 -8.87 -1.71 -2.05
C PRO A 94 -9.16 -2.88 -1.10
N ARG A 95 -8.33 -3.91 -1.18
CA ARG A 95 -8.31 -5.00 -0.21
C ARG A 95 -7.75 -4.54 1.13
N ARG A 96 -6.69 -3.75 1.09
CA ARG A 96 -5.95 -3.29 2.27
C ARG A 96 -5.55 -1.84 2.11
N ILE A 97 -5.58 -1.10 3.21
CA ILE A 97 -5.05 0.27 3.27
C ILE A 97 -4.10 0.36 4.46
N VAL A 98 -2.94 0.96 4.24
CA VAL A 98 -2.02 1.35 5.30
C VAL A 98 -1.84 2.86 5.25
N ILE A 99 -2.05 3.52 6.38
CA ILE A 99 -1.95 4.97 6.50
C ILE A 99 -0.78 5.31 7.43
N GLY A 100 0.06 6.23 6.99
CA GLY A 100 1.15 6.78 7.79
C GLY A 100 1.25 8.29 7.60
N MET A 101 1.87 8.96 8.56
CA MET A 101 2.03 10.41 8.57
C MET A 101 3.49 10.77 8.73
N VAL A 102 3.96 11.74 7.93
CA VAL A 102 5.33 12.25 7.98
C VAL A 102 5.32 13.77 7.93
N ASP A 103 6.36 14.40 8.42
CA ASP A 103 6.57 15.84 8.22
C ASP A 103 6.62 16.14 6.71
N ASN A 104 5.90 17.18 6.28
CA ASN A 104 5.82 17.53 4.86
C ASN A 104 7.20 17.90 4.28
N GLU A 105 8.07 18.46 5.08
CA GLU A 105 9.45 18.76 4.70
C GLU A 105 10.24 17.48 4.40
N ALA A 106 10.12 16.46 5.25
CA ALA A 106 10.72 15.14 5.03
C ALA A 106 10.16 14.46 3.77
N PHE A 107 8.85 14.55 3.55
CA PHE A 107 8.19 13.99 2.36
C PHE A 107 8.67 14.64 1.05
N ASN A 108 8.84 15.96 1.04
CA ASN A 108 9.34 16.68 -0.13
C ASN A 108 10.84 16.45 -0.38
N GLY A 109 11.54 15.90 0.61
CA GLY A 109 12.95 15.57 0.58
C GLY A 109 13.81 16.70 1.15
N ALA A 110 14.35 16.46 2.33
CA ALA A 110 15.34 17.32 2.98
C ALA A 110 16.45 16.43 3.55
N PHE A 111 17.72 16.78 3.30
CA PHE A 111 18.87 15.96 3.70
C PHE A 111 18.96 15.69 5.20
N GLY A 112 18.40 16.56 6.04
CA GLY A 112 18.37 16.42 7.50
C GLY A 112 17.17 15.63 8.04
N HIS A 113 16.22 15.22 7.21
CA HIS A 113 14.97 14.60 7.61
C HIS A 113 14.78 13.23 7.00
N ASN A 114 14.41 12.24 7.84
CA ASN A 114 14.10 10.90 7.37
C ASN A 114 12.65 10.86 6.82
N PRO A 115 12.45 10.61 5.51
CA PRO A 115 11.11 10.52 4.90
C PRO A 115 10.32 9.28 5.31
N PHE A 116 10.95 8.32 6.00
CA PHE A 116 10.33 7.11 6.54
C PHE A 116 10.12 7.15 8.05
N ASN A 117 10.25 8.32 8.67
CA ASN A 117 9.95 8.53 10.07
C ASN A 117 8.44 8.83 10.23
N PHE A 118 7.64 7.76 10.35
CA PHE A 118 6.19 7.86 10.50
C PHE A 118 5.83 8.19 11.94
N LYS A 119 5.52 9.46 12.18
CA LYS A 119 5.17 9.98 13.51
C LYS A 119 3.67 9.86 13.75
N HIS A 120 3.27 9.70 15.00
CA HIS A 120 1.86 9.65 15.40
C HIS A 120 1.20 11.02 15.51
N PHE A 121 1.95 12.13 15.66
CA PHE A 121 1.44 13.51 15.79
C PHE A 121 0.30 13.66 16.82
N SER A 122 0.34 12.91 17.91
CA SER A 122 -0.73 12.86 18.92
C SER A 122 -2.12 12.53 18.32
N LEU A 123 -2.16 11.68 17.28
CA LEU A 123 -3.41 11.19 16.70
C LEU A 123 -4.20 10.46 17.78
N ASN A 124 -5.43 10.93 18.04
CA ASN A 124 -6.30 10.31 19.04
C ASN A 124 -7.42 9.45 18.44
N GLU A 125 -7.78 9.70 17.17
CA GLU A 125 -8.79 8.92 16.48
C GLU A 125 -8.50 8.83 14.98
N ILE A 126 -8.64 7.64 14.42
CA ILE A 126 -8.66 7.41 12.97
C ILE A 126 -9.88 6.55 12.62
N ALA A 127 -10.64 6.99 11.62
CA ALA A 127 -11.80 6.27 11.10
C ALA A 127 -11.74 6.14 9.59
N LEU A 128 -12.10 4.96 9.08
CA LEU A 128 -12.35 4.74 7.66
C LEU A 128 -13.85 4.55 7.42
N TYR A 129 -14.30 5.07 6.30
CA TYR A 129 -15.68 4.89 5.83
C TYR A 129 -15.64 4.33 4.40
N LEU A 130 -16.47 3.33 4.17
CA LEU A 130 -16.69 2.71 2.87
C LEU A 130 -18.13 3.06 2.43
N ASP A 131 -18.26 3.84 1.36
CA ASP A 131 -19.57 4.32 0.87
C ASP A 131 -20.42 5.00 1.97
N GLY A 132 -19.76 5.78 2.83
CA GLY A 132 -20.40 6.48 3.94
C GLY A 132 -20.70 5.61 5.17
N GLN A 133 -20.45 4.31 5.11
CA GLN A 133 -20.58 3.42 6.26
C GLN A 133 -19.24 3.26 6.97
N PRO A 134 -19.19 3.32 8.31
CA PRO A 134 -17.95 3.14 9.04
C PRO A 134 -17.38 1.73 8.82
N HIS A 135 -16.10 1.63 8.57
CA HIS A 135 -15.38 0.37 8.57
C HIS A 135 -14.99 0.02 10.01
N GLY A 136 -15.53 -1.11 10.49
CA GLY A 136 -15.39 -1.53 11.88
C GLY A 136 -16.51 -1.00 12.77
N ILE A 137 -16.54 -1.48 14.02
CA ILE A 137 -17.62 -1.15 14.98
C ILE A 137 -17.48 0.27 15.53
N LYS A 138 -16.24 0.72 15.68
CA LYS A 138 -15.89 2.04 16.23
C LYS A 138 -14.63 2.58 15.55
N PRO A 139 -14.48 3.92 15.50
CA PRO A 139 -13.21 4.54 15.18
C PRO A 139 -12.08 3.99 16.08
N LEU A 140 -10.89 3.88 15.52
CA LEU A 140 -9.72 3.45 16.26
C LEU A 140 -9.24 4.61 17.14
N ALA A 141 -9.49 4.51 18.44
CA ALA A 141 -9.13 5.52 19.42
C ALA A 141 -7.78 5.21 20.08
N MET A 142 -6.98 6.23 20.31
CA MET A 142 -5.63 6.13 20.86
C MET A 142 -5.32 7.28 21.81
N ASN A 143 -4.40 7.04 22.76
CA ASN A 143 -3.81 8.08 23.58
C ASN A 143 -2.31 7.79 23.75
N PHE A 144 -1.49 8.43 22.94
CA PHE A 144 -0.03 8.21 22.96
C PHE A 144 0.60 8.73 24.24
N ALA A 145 0.11 9.85 24.80
CA ALA A 145 0.61 10.38 26.05
C ALA A 145 0.43 9.42 27.26
N ALA A 146 -0.64 8.60 27.21
CA ALA A 146 -0.91 7.57 28.19
C ALA A 146 -0.44 6.16 27.76
N HIS A 147 0.30 6.03 26.66
CA HIS A 147 0.71 4.77 26.04
C HIS A 147 -0.44 3.80 25.72
N GLN A 148 -1.63 4.35 25.46
CA GLN A 148 -2.86 3.59 25.15
C GLN A 148 -3.09 3.53 23.63
N PHE A 149 -2.30 2.74 22.93
CA PHE A 149 -2.36 2.55 21.46
C PHE A 149 -2.28 1.08 21.06
N ILE A 150 -2.54 0.15 22.00
CA ILE A 150 -2.36 -1.28 21.75
C ILE A 150 -3.25 -1.79 20.60
N HIS A 151 -4.49 -1.28 20.48
CA HIS A 151 -5.40 -1.67 19.40
C HIS A 151 -4.88 -1.22 18.03
N ALA A 152 -4.28 -0.03 17.93
CA ALA A 152 -3.65 0.43 16.70
C ALA A 152 -2.43 -0.41 16.33
N TYR A 153 -1.61 -0.75 17.32
CA TYR A 153 -0.47 -1.63 17.15
C TYR A 153 -0.89 -3.06 16.73
N GLN A 154 -1.91 -3.63 17.39
CA GLN A 154 -2.48 -4.93 16.99
C GLN A 154 -3.07 -4.86 15.57
N GLY A 155 -3.76 -3.76 15.23
CA GLY A 155 -4.31 -3.53 13.90
C GLY A 155 -3.25 -3.60 12.78
N LEU A 156 -1.99 -3.30 13.08
CA LEU A 156 -0.90 -3.47 12.14
C LEU A 156 -0.69 -4.95 11.77
N PHE A 157 -0.86 -5.88 12.71
CA PHE A 157 -0.74 -7.33 12.45
C PHE A 157 -1.99 -7.87 11.78
N THR A 158 -3.16 -7.55 12.32
CA THR A 158 -4.45 -7.96 11.75
C THR A 158 -4.61 -7.43 10.32
N GLY A 159 -4.40 -6.13 10.13
CA GLY A 159 -4.54 -5.48 8.82
C GLY A 159 -3.48 -5.89 7.79
N THR A 160 -2.38 -6.52 8.19
CA THR A 160 -1.38 -7.09 7.28
C THR A 160 -1.45 -8.62 7.19
N GLY A 161 -2.41 -9.26 7.88
CA GLY A 161 -2.63 -10.70 7.88
C GLY A 161 -1.53 -11.51 8.57
N LYS A 162 -0.88 -10.91 9.55
CA LYS A 162 0.23 -11.55 10.28
C LYS A 162 -0.14 -12.00 11.70
N GLU A 163 -1.38 -11.77 12.12
CA GLU A 163 -1.83 -12.07 13.48
C GLU A 163 -1.74 -13.56 13.84
N ASN A 164 -2.05 -14.43 12.87
CA ASN A 164 -2.07 -15.88 13.07
C ASN A 164 -0.90 -16.61 12.40
N ARG A 165 0.19 -15.88 12.11
CA ARG A 165 1.38 -16.45 11.49
C ARG A 165 2.57 -16.35 12.45
N ASP A 166 3.50 -17.30 12.33
CA ASP A 166 4.78 -17.25 13.03
C ASP A 166 5.75 -16.26 12.33
N GLU A 167 5.20 -15.11 11.94
CA GLU A 167 5.90 -14.02 11.27
C GLU A 167 5.50 -12.68 11.88
N GLY A 168 6.48 -11.92 12.37
CA GLY A 168 6.28 -10.56 12.85
C GLY A 168 6.36 -9.51 11.71
N ASN A 169 6.00 -8.28 12.05
CA ASN A 169 6.20 -7.11 11.19
C ASN A 169 7.59 -6.45 11.39
N CYS A 170 8.43 -7.01 12.27
CA CYS A 170 9.71 -6.43 12.68
C CYS A 170 9.59 -5.02 13.24
N ILE A 171 8.42 -4.63 13.73
CA ILE A 171 8.14 -3.36 14.39
C ILE A 171 7.72 -3.68 15.81
N SER A 172 8.53 -3.26 16.79
CA SER A 172 8.19 -3.41 18.20
C SER A 172 7.12 -2.38 18.60
N ARG A 173 6.50 -2.57 19.76
CA ARG A 173 5.58 -1.57 20.33
C ARG A 173 6.24 -0.22 20.55
N THR A 174 7.51 -0.21 20.96
CA THR A 174 8.29 1.00 21.13
C THR A 174 8.61 1.68 19.80
N ASP A 175 8.94 0.90 18.77
CA ASP A 175 9.18 1.44 17.44
C ASP A 175 7.91 2.04 16.83
N PHE A 176 6.75 1.42 17.07
CA PHE A 176 5.46 1.94 16.61
C PHE A 176 5.21 3.37 17.10
N GLU A 177 5.48 3.63 18.36
CA GLU A 177 5.38 4.99 18.93
C GLU A 177 6.49 5.93 18.40
N ASN A 178 7.67 5.40 18.10
CA ASN A 178 8.88 6.17 17.81
C ASN A 178 9.33 6.08 16.34
N GLY A 179 8.42 6.36 15.40
CA GLY A 179 8.77 6.51 14.00
C GLY A 179 8.19 5.48 13.04
N TYR A 180 7.38 4.54 13.54
CA TYR A 180 6.67 3.52 12.74
C TYR A 180 5.17 3.51 13.02
N ALA A 181 4.56 4.66 13.30
CA ALA A 181 3.12 4.78 13.52
C ALA A 181 2.36 4.58 12.19
N LEU A 182 2.10 3.33 11.85
CA LEU A 182 1.39 2.88 10.65
C LEU A 182 0.06 2.25 11.05
N TYR A 183 -1.02 2.70 10.42
CA TYR A 183 -2.37 2.25 10.70
C TYR A 183 -2.86 1.39 9.54
N ALA A 184 -2.99 0.09 9.77
CA ALA A 184 -3.37 -0.87 8.74
C ALA A 184 -4.84 -1.31 8.91
N PHE A 185 -5.56 -1.38 7.80
CA PHE A 185 -6.95 -1.79 7.74
C PHE A 185 -7.09 -2.85 6.64
N ASP A 186 -7.64 -4.00 6.99
CA ASP A 186 -8.07 -5.02 6.03
C ASP A 186 -9.52 -4.74 5.64
N LEU A 187 -9.77 -4.54 4.37
CA LEU A 187 -11.08 -4.26 3.81
C LEU A 187 -11.65 -5.47 3.05
N SER A 188 -10.96 -6.60 3.09
CA SER A 188 -11.45 -7.84 2.48
C SER A 188 -12.72 -8.31 3.19
N PRO A 189 -13.73 -8.81 2.44
CA PRO A 189 -15.00 -9.24 3.03
C PRO A 189 -14.88 -10.41 4.00
N ASP A 190 -13.89 -11.27 3.80
CA ASP A 190 -13.65 -12.49 4.54
C ASP A 190 -12.54 -12.37 5.61
N LEU A 191 -11.85 -11.22 5.65
CA LEU A 191 -10.68 -10.99 6.49
C LEU A 191 -9.60 -12.07 6.33
N GLY A 192 -9.64 -12.81 5.21
CA GLY A 192 -8.76 -13.92 4.89
C GLY A 192 -7.56 -13.50 4.05
N GLU A 193 -6.45 -14.20 4.22
CA GLU A 193 -5.27 -14.07 3.37
C GLU A 193 -5.09 -15.25 2.42
N ASP A 194 -6.16 -16.01 2.18
CA ASP A 194 -6.15 -17.20 1.36
C ASP A 194 -5.81 -16.91 -0.11
N ASP A 195 -5.49 -17.96 -0.86
CA ASP A 195 -5.03 -17.89 -2.25
C ASP A 195 -6.16 -17.55 -3.25
N HIS A 196 -7.37 -17.26 -2.77
CA HIS A 196 -8.49 -16.86 -3.62
C HIS A 196 -8.60 -15.33 -3.71
N PHE A 197 -9.19 -14.86 -4.80
CA PHE A 197 -9.56 -13.46 -4.96
C PHE A 197 -11.01 -13.24 -4.57
N ASN A 198 -11.23 -12.19 -3.82
CA ASN A 198 -12.55 -11.70 -3.52
C ASN A 198 -13.18 -11.02 -4.74
N LEU A 199 -14.50 -11.00 -4.79
CA LEU A 199 -15.21 -10.21 -5.79
C LEU A 199 -14.86 -8.74 -5.64
N THR A 200 -14.51 -8.11 -6.76
CA THR A 200 -14.25 -6.67 -6.81
C THR A 200 -15.47 -5.89 -6.37
N ARG A 201 -15.29 -5.03 -5.38
CA ARG A 201 -16.32 -4.10 -4.90
C ARG A 201 -16.01 -2.71 -5.42
N GLN A 202 -17.05 -2.02 -5.87
CA GLN A 202 -16.96 -0.61 -6.26
C GLN A 202 -17.45 0.25 -5.11
N GLY A 203 -16.84 1.43 -4.94
CA GLY A 203 -17.23 2.34 -3.88
C GLY A 203 -16.24 3.47 -3.66
N GLY A 204 -16.47 4.22 -2.58
CA GLY A 204 -15.61 5.31 -2.13
C GLY A 204 -15.01 5.05 -0.75
N VAL A 205 -13.77 5.44 -0.56
CA VAL A 205 -13.09 5.42 0.74
C VAL A 205 -12.88 6.84 1.22
N ARG A 206 -13.39 7.12 2.41
CA ARG A 206 -13.14 8.35 3.17
C ARG A 206 -12.31 8.02 4.41
N VAL A 207 -11.44 8.93 4.81
CA VAL A 207 -10.68 8.84 6.07
C VAL A 207 -10.90 10.11 6.88
N ASP A 208 -11.13 9.93 8.18
CA ASP A 208 -11.19 10.99 9.18
C ASP A 208 -10.06 10.79 10.20
N LEU A 209 -9.36 11.86 10.50
CA LEU A 209 -8.25 11.91 11.45
C LEU A 209 -8.56 12.99 12.49
N LYS A 210 -8.35 12.70 13.78
CA LYS A 210 -8.43 13.68 14.85
C LYS A 210 -7.20 13.62 15.72
N PHE A 211 -6.71 14.77 16.13
CA PHE A 211 -5.49 14.94 16.92
C PHE A 211 -5.83 15.50 18.29
N THR A 212 -5.08 15.11 19.31
CA THR A 212 -5.22 15.66 20.66
C THR A 212 -4.73 17.11 20.71
N ASP A 213 -3.61 17.36 20.00
CA ASP A 213 -2.98 18.67 19.94
C ASP A 213 -2.97 19.19 18.51
N ALA A 214 -2.98 20.51 18.36
CA ALA A 214 -2.84 21.13 17.05
C ALA A 214 -1.50 20.74 16.41
N LEU A 215 -1.52 20.41 15.11
CA LEU A 215 -0.33 19.99 14.40
C LEU A 215 0.76 21.08 14.45
N PRO A 216 1.98 20.76 14.93
CA PRO A 216 3.06 21.74 15.04
C PRO A 216 3.61 22.17 13.69
N ASN A 217 3.55 21.30 12.70
CA ASN A 217 4.04 21.51 11.34
C ASN A 217 3.01 20.99 10.33
N THR A 218 3.17 21.39 9.07
CA THR A 218 2.42 20.76 7.97
C THR A 218 2.79 19.27 7.86
N VAL A 219 1.80 18.41 7.85
CA VAL A 219 1.94 16.95 7.83
C VAL A 219 1.45 16.40 6.50
N THR A 220 2.20 15.47 5.91
CA THR A 220 1.75 14.70 4.75
C THR A 220 1.25 13.34 5.21
N VAL A 221 0.01 13.04 4.89
CA VAL A 221 -0.60 11.73 5.06
C VAL A 221 -0.33 10.91 3.81
N ILE A 222 0.18 9.71 3.99
CA ILE A 222 0.46 8.75 2.93
C ILE A 222 -0.50 7.58 3.12
N ALA A 223 -1.32 7.31 2.10
CA ALA A 223 -2.22 6.18 2.05
C ALA A 223 -1.74 5.18 0.99
N TYR A 224 -1.23 4.06 1.44
CA TYR A 224 -0.84 2.91 0.63
C TYR A 224 -2.03 1.96 0.54
N ALA A 225 -2.49 1.65 -0.67
CA ALA A 225 -3.62 0.76 -0.90
C ALA A 225 -3.26 -0.38 -1.85
N GLU A 226 -3.67 -1.59 -1.49
CA GLU A 226 -3.55 -2.79 -2.31
C GLU A 226 -4.89 -3.15 -2.93
N PHE A 227 -4.87 -3.44 -4.22
CA PHE A 227 -6.03 -3.85 -5.00
C PHE A 227 -5.79 -5.22 -5.62
N GLU A 228 -6.82 -6.04 -5.62
CA GLU A 228 -6.82 -7.32 -6.33
C GLU A 228 -7.28 -7.10 -7.77
N ASN A 229 -6.46 -7.53 -8.71
CA ASN A 229 -6.74 -7.42 -10.14
C ASN A 229 -6.38 -8.72 -10.86
N VAL A 230 -6.94 -8.92 -12.04
CA VAL A 230 -6.61 -10.05 -12.92
C VAL A 230 -6.14 -9.49 -14.25
N ILE A 231 -4.96 -9.93 -14.69
CA ILE A 231 -4.48 -9.69 -16.03
C ILE A 231 -4.89 -10.89 -16.87
N GLU A 232 -5.55 -10.66 -17.99
CA GLU A 232 -5.94 -11.68 -18.95
C GLU A 232 -5.10 -11.56 -20.21
N ILE A 233 -4.63 -12.71 -20.72
CA ILE A 233 -3.80 -12.78 -21.93
C ILE A 233 -4.52 -13.64 -22.96
N ASP A 234 -4.73 -13.08 -24.15
CA ASP A 234 -5.38 -13.77 -25.26
C ASP A 234 -4.39 -14.64 -26.06
N ARG A 235 -4.92 -15.35 -27.08
CA ARG A 235 -4.14 -16.19 -28.00
C ARG A 235 -3.08 -15.41 -28.79
N ASN A 236 -3.32 -14.11 -29.03
CA ASN A 236 -2.42 -13.23 -29.77
C ASN A 236 -1.37 -12.58 -28.87
N ARG A 237 -1.32 -12.97 -27.59
CA ARG A 237 -0.45 -12.38 -26.54
C ARG A 237 -0.80 -10.94 -26.18
N ASN A 238 -1.98 -10.46 -26.56
CA ASN A 238 -2.47 -9.18 -26.08
C ASN A 238 -2.86 -9.30 -24.62
N VAL A 239 -2.49 -8.28 -23.86
CA VAL A 239 -2.79 -8.20 -22.44
C VAL A 239 -4.02 -7.33 -22.26
N VAL A 240 -5.07 -7.93 -21.69
CA VAL A 240 -6.29 -7.24 -21.29
C VAL A 240 -6.29 -7.14 -19.78
N PHE A 241 -6.48 -5.93 -19.27
CA PHE A 241 -6.60 -5.70 -17.83
C PHE A 241 -7.71 -4.70 -17.57
N ASP A 242 -8.47 -4.99 -16.54
CA ASP A 242 -9.48 -4.09 -16.01
C ASP A 242 -8.92 -3.46 -14.72
N PHE A 243 -8.32 -2.31 -14.88
CA PHE A 243 -7.98 -1.45 -13.75
C PHE A 243 -9.10 -0.43 -13.60
N GLY A 244 -10.24 -0.83 -13.06
CA GLY A 244 -11.34 0.09 -12.87
C GLY A 244 -10.83 1.50 -12.52
N LEU A 245 -11.03 2.42 -13.47
CA LEU A 245 -10.65 3.83 -13.37
C LEU A 245 -11.54 4.55 -12.35
#